data_9615f2f17321befb2624e22a058133e8
#
_entry.id   9615f2f17321befb2624e22a058133e8
#
_cell.length_a   1.000
_cell.length_b   1.000
_cell.length_c   1.000
_cell.angle_alpha   90.00
_cell.angle_beta   90.00
_cell.angle_gamma   90.00
#
_symmetry.space_group_name_H-M   'P 1'
#
loop_
_entity.id
_entity.type
_entity.pdbx_description
1 polymer ?
#
loop_
_entity_poly.entity_id
_entity_poly.type
_entity_poly.pdbx_seq_one_letter_code
_entity_poly.pdbx_strand_id
1 'polypeptide(L)'
;MSPNEQALHSLQTITDFTRWGASRLAAAGIHFGHGTDNPIDEALVLVRHALNLGHDLPREFYAARLTEHEKRAVLELIERRIVER
;
A
#
# COMPACT_ATOMS: atom_id res chain seq x y z
N MET A 1 13.87 -14.15 -4.95
CA MET A 1 13.37 -13.09 -4.04
C MET A 1 11.89 -12.88 -4.27
N SER A 2 11.10 -12.87 -3.21
CA SER A 2 9.66 -12.68 -3.34
C SER A 2 9.32 -11.23 -3.70
N PRO A 3 8.10 -10.99 -4.23
CA PRO A 3 7.68 -9.61 -4.50
C PRO A 3 7.78 -8.71 -3.27
N ASN A 4 7.42 -9.23 -2.10
CA ASN A 4 7.48 -8.43 -0.87
C ASN A 4 8.93 -8.10 -0.48
N GLU A 5 9.85 -9.03 -0.66
CA GLU A 5 11.26 -8.76 -0.39
C GLU A 5 11.82 -7.71 -1.35
N GLN A 6 11.44 -7.79 -2.62
CA GLN A 6 11.86 -6.78 -3.59
C GLN A 6 11.33 -5.40 -3.22
N ALA A 7 10.05 -5.34 -2.83
CA ALA A 7 9.44 -4.08 -2.43
C ALA A 7 10.14 -3.49 -1.20
N LEU A 8 10.45 -4.34 -0.23
CA LEU A 8 11.12 -3.89 0.99
C LEU A 8 12.45 -3.21 0.68
N HIS A 9 13.20 -3.72 -0.28
CA HIS A 9 14.50 -3.17 -0.64
C HIS A 9 14.42 -2.00 -1.61
N SER A 10 13.45 -2.01 -2.52
CA SER A 10 13.41 -1.07 -3.64
C SER A 10 12.53 0.15 -3.39
N LEU A 11 11.44 -0.01 -2.67
CA LEU A 11 10.48 1.07 -2.46
C LEU A 11 10.82 1.87 -1.22
N GLN A 12 10.58 3.18 -1.26
CA GLN A 12 10.98 4.07 -0.17
C GLN A 12 9.86 4.94 0.38
N THR A 13 8.95 5.40 -0.48
CA THR A 13 7.99 6.45 -0.11
C THR A 13 6.57 5.94 -0.08
N ILE A 14 5.67 6.75 0.50
CA ILE A 14 4.23 6.45 0.51
C ILE A 14 3.74 6.25 -0.92
N THR A 15 4.14 7.14 -1.83
CA THR A 15 3.75 7.02 -3.24
C THR A 15 4.25 5.72 -3.85
N ASP A 16 5.50 5.34 -3.56
CA ASP A 16 6.05 4.08 -4.07
C ASP A 16 5.20 2.89 -3.68
N PHE A 17 4.88 2.79 -2.38
CA PHE A 17 4.11 1.66 -1.87
C PHE A 17 2.66 1.69 -2.36
N THR A 18 2.10 2.89 -2.53
CA THR A 18 0.74 3.01 -3.05
C THR A 18 0.65 2.49 -4.48
N ARG A 19 1.55 2.94 -5.36
CA ARG A 19 1.57 2.50 -6.74
C ARG A 19 1.83 0.99 -6.84
N TRP A 20 2.84 0.51 -6.11
CA TRP A 20 3.18 -0.92 -6.14
C TRP A 20 2.04 -1.76 -5.58
N GLY A 21 1.45 -1.33 -4.46
CA GLY A 21 0.33 -2.03 -3.86
C GLY A 21 -0.87 -2.10 -4.80
N ALA A 22 -1.15 -1.00 -5.50
CA ALA A 22 -2.23 -0.98 -6.47
C ALA A 22 -2.02 -2.03 -7.56
N SER A 23 -0.78 -2.16 -8.04
CA SER A 23 -0.46 -3.17 -9.06
C SER A 23 -0.69 -4.59 -8.54
N ARG A 24 -0.30 -4.84 -7.28
CA ARG A 24 -0.51 -6.14 -6.66
C ARG A 24 -1.99 -6.47 -6.51
N LEU A 25 -2.78 -5.50 -6.05
CA LEU A 25 -4.21 -5.70 -5.86
C LEU A 25 -4.91 -5.96 -7.20
N ALA A 26 -4.55 -5.19 -8.22
CA ALA A 26 -5.12 -5.38 -9.55
C ALA A 26 -4.78 -6.76 -10.12
N ALA A 27 -3.53 -7.17 -9.97
CA ALA A 27 -3.08 -8.48 -10.47
C ALA A 27 -3.79 -9.63 -9.75
N ALA A 28 -4.17 -9.42 -8.49
CA ALA A 28 -4.85 -10.44 -7.70
C ALA A 28 -6.36 -10.50 -7.96
N GLY A 29 -6.89 -9.59 -8.80
CA GLY A 29 -8.32 -9.59 -9.13
C GLY A 29 -9.21 -9.17 -7.98
N ILE A 30 -8.74 -8.27 -7.12
CA ILE A 30 -9.52 -7.80 -5.98
C ILE A 30 -10.70 -6.95 -6.45
N HIS A 31 -11.86 -7.18 -5.85
CA HIS A 31 -13.05 -6.37 -6.13
C HIS A 31 -13.01 -5.07 -5.33
N PHE A 32 -13.33 -3.97 -5.99
CA PHE A 32 -13.33 -2.64 -5.39
C PHE A 32 -14.76 -2.12 -5.39
N GLY A 33 -15.54 -2.43 -4.36
CA GLY A 33 -16.95 -2.11 -4.36
C GLY A 33 -17.43 -1.18 -3.28
N HIS A 34 -16.79 -1.16 -2.14
CA HIS A 34 -17.30 -0.41 -0.99
C HIS A 34 -16.32 0.65 -0.55
N GLY A 35 -16.56 1.89 -0.98
CA GLY A 35 -15.78 3.03 -0.54
C GLY A 35 -14.53 3.30 -1.36
N THR A 36 -14.12 2.40 -2.21
CA THR A 36 -13.00 2.62 -3.12
C THR A 36 -13.38 2.09 -4.51
N ASP A 37 -13.03 2.84 -5.54
CA ASP A 37 -13.42 2.53 -6.91
C ASP A 37 -12.31 1.93 -7.74
N ASN A 38 -11.09 1.95 -7.23
CA ASN A 38 -9.96 1.50 -8.05
C ASN A 38 -8.79 1.07 -7.15
N PRO A 39 -7.82 0.35 -7.73
CA PRO A 39 -6.68 -0.16 -6.96
C PRO A 39 -5.84 0.91 -6.27
N ILE A 40 -5.70 2.08 -6.88
CA ILE A 40 -4.90 3.16 -6.29
C ILE A 40 -5.54 3.64 -4.99
N ASP A 41 -6.85 3.88 -5.01
CA ASP A 41 -7.55 4.33 -3.81
C ASP A 41 -7.49 3.27 -2.71
N GLU A 42 -7.69 2.01 -3.06
CA GLU A 42 -7.61 0.92 -2.09
C GLU A 42 -6.21 0.84 -1.49
N ALA A 43 -5.19 0.88 -2.35
CA ALA A 43 -3.80 0.79 -1.88
C ALA A 43 -3.47 1.96 -0.95
N LEU A 44 -3.91 3.18 -1.28
CA LEU A 44 -3.65 4.33 -0.45
C LEU A 44 -4.31 4.20 0.92
N VAL A 45 -5.54 3.68 0.96
CA VAL A 45 -6.22 3.42 2.23
C VAL A 45 -5.39 2.45 3.09
N LEU A 46 -4.90 1.37 2.49
CA LEU A 46 -4.10 0.38 3.23
C LEU A 46 -2.79 0.98 3.73
N VAL A 47 -2.11 1.77 2.90
CA VAL A 47 -0.85 2.39 3.29
C VAL A 47 -1.08 3.35 4.45
N ARG A 48 -2.10 4.23 4.33
CA ARG A 48 -2.39 5.17 5.42
C ARG A 48 -2.75 4.43 6.70
N HIS A 49 -3.52 3.37 6.60
CA HIS A 49 -3.91 2.59 7.78
C HIS A 49 -2.68 1.99 8.45
N ALA A 50 -1.78 1.42 7.68
CA ALA A 50 -0.55 0.83 8.22
C ALA A 50 0.31 1.87 8.95
N LEU A 51 0.27 3.12 8.47
CA LEU A 51 1.08 4.20 9.03
C LEU A 51 0.34 5.00 10.10
N ASN A 52 -0.90 4.64 10.41
CA ASN A 52 -1.74 5.36 11.37
C ASN A 52 -2.01 6.79 10.93
N LEU A 53 -2.21 7.00 9.63
CA LEU A 53 -2.48 8.31 9.06
C LEU A 53 -3.91 8.38 8.54
N GLY A 54 -4.53 9.54 8.68
CA GLY A 54 -5.90 9.75 8.24
C GLY A 54 -6.00 10.05 6.74
N HIS A 55 -7.22 10.17 6.26
CA HIS A 55 -7.49 10.44 4.85
C HIS A 55 -7.15 11.88 4.46
N ASP A 56 -6.85 12.74 5.41
CA ASP A 56 -6.51 14.14 5.17
C ASP A 56 -5.00 14.37 5.14
N LEU A 57 -4.23 13.34 4.79
CA LEU A 57 -2.77 13.44 4.70
C LEU A 57 -2.38 14.50 3.69
N PRO A 58 -1.61 15.53 4.08
CA PRO A 58 -1.16 16.54 3.14
C PRO A 58 -0.29 15.95 2.04
N ARG A 59 -0.46 16.49 0.84
CA ARG A 59 0.20 15.94 -0.36
C ARG A 59 1.72 15.90 -0.23
N GLU A 60 2.32 16.88 0.45
CA GLU A 60 3.77 16.94 0.57
C GLU A 60 4.35 15.74 1.33
N PHE A 61 3.54 15.04 2.11
CA PHE A 61 4.02 13.86 2.84
C PHE A 61 4.03 12.60 2.01
N TYR A 62 3.44 12.61 0.82
CA TYR A 62 3.44 11.42 -0.04
C TYR A 62 4.84 11.02 -0.47
N ALA A 63 5.78 11.96 -0.49
CA ALA A 63 7.17 11.71 -0.84
C ALA A 63 8.02 11.31 0.38
N ALA A 64 7.43 11.24 1.56
CA ALA A 64 8.17 10.88 2.77
C ALA A 64 8.55 9.40 2.73
N ARG A 65 9.75 9.12 3.21
CA ARG A 65 10.27 7.74 3.24
C ARG A 65 9.73 7.02 4.46
N LEU A 66 9.49 5.73 4.29
CA LEU A 66 9.05 4.86 5.37
C LEU A 66 10.25 4.22 6.05
N THR A 67 10.14 3.99 7.35
CA THR A 67 11.11 3.16 8.05
C THR A 67 10.92 1.71 7.63
N GLU A 68 11.91 0.87 7.92
CA GLU A 68 11.78 -0.55 7.59
C GLU A 68 10.58 -1.19 8.29
N HIS A 69 10.36 -0.83 9.54
CA HIS A 69 9.21 -1.33 10.29
C HIS A 69 7.88 -0.95 9.60
N GLU A 70 7.79 0.30 9.15
CA GLU A 70 6.60 0.77 8.45
C GLU A 70 6.41 0.05 7.12
N LYS A 71 7.49 -0.17 6.38
CA LYS A 71 7.42 -0.91 5.13
C LYS A 71 6.85 -2.31 5.35
N ARG A 72 7.30 -2.99 6.39
CA ARG A 72 6.81 -4.33 6.70
C ARG A 72 5.33 -4.32 7.05
N ALA A 73 4.88 -3.31 7.80
CA ALA A 73 3.47 -3.19 8.16
C ALA A 73 2.61 -2.97 6.92
N VAL A 74 3.06 -2.13 6.00
CA VAL A 74 2.34 -1.89 4.74
C VAL A 74 2.24 -3.18 3.93
N LEU A 75 3.36 -3.88 3.77
CA LEU A 75 3.39 -5.11 2.99
C LEU A 75 2.49 -6.18 3.59
N GLU A 76 2.44 -6.27 4.91
CA GLU A 76 1.57 -7.22 5.58
C GLU A 76 0.10 -6.93 5.30
N LEU A 77 -0.31 -5.67 5.35
CA LEU A 77 -1.71 -5.32 5.07
C LEU A 77 -2.09 -5.61 3.63
N ILE A 78 -1.20 -5.30 2.69
CA ILE A 78 -1.46 -5.56 1.28
C ILE A 78 -1.60 -7.08 1.06
N GLU A 79 -0.70 -7.86 1.62
CA GLU A 79 -0.75 -9.31 1.47
C GLU A 79 -2.02 -9.89 2.09
N ARG A 80 -2.38 -9.41 3.27
CA ARG A 80 -3.60 -9.86 3.94
C ARG A 80 -4.84 -9.56 3.11
N ARG A 81 -4.89 -8.37 2.50
CA ARG A 81 -6.02 -8.00 1.66
C ARG A 81 -6.14 -8.94 0.46
N ILE A 82 -5.00 -9.32 -0.12
CA ILE A 82 -4.98 -10.23 -1.26
C ILE A 82 -5.45 -11.63 -0.86
N VAL A 83 -4.97 -12.12 0.27
CA VAL A 83 -5.31 -13.47 0.74
C VAL A 83 -6.77 -13.57 1.16
N GLU A 84 -7.28 -12.55 1.82
CA GLU A 84 -8.65 -12.57 2.38
C GLU A 84 -9.73 -12.13 1.39
N ARG A 85 -9.34 -11.64 0.24
CA ARG A 85 -10.22 -11.02 -0.76
C ARG A 85 -11.71 -11.45 -0.66
#